data_992bcc22522f0bb15c052fb5096577a4
#
_entry.id   992bcc22522f0bb15c052fb5096577a4
#
_cell.length_a   1.000
_cell.length_b   1.000
_cell.length_c   1.000
_cell.angle_alpha   90.00
_cell.angle_beta   90.00
_cell.angle_gamma   90.00
#
_symmetry.space_group_name_H-M   'P 1'
#
loop_
_entity.id
_entity.type
_entity.pdbx_description
1 polymer ?
#
loop_
_entity_poly.entity_id
_entity_poly.type
_entity_poly.pdbx_seq_one_letter_code
_entity_poly.pdbx_strand_id
1 'polypeptide(L)'
;MEYVTLGKTGLRVSRMGLGGIPIQKIDAEGTKTLLHKLADRGVNYIDTARGYTVSEEYLGYALEGIRDRFIIATKSMARTKEAMAEDIEKSLHNLRTDHIELYQVHNPSMEQLDQVQAAGGALEALQEARAAGKIGHIGLTAHSVEVFARALELDWVETIMFPYNIVAVSYTHLTLP
;
A
#
# COMPACT_ATOMS: atom_id res chain seq x y z
N MET A 1 -19.44 2.11 10.81
CA MET A 1 -18.34 2.44 9.86
C MET A 1 -18.93 2.53 8.46
N GLU A 2 -18.55 3.54 7.69
CA GLU A 2 -18.88 3.65 6.28
C GLU A 2 -17.81 2.97 5.43
N TYR A 3 -18.22 2.32 4.33
CA TYR A 3 -17.31 1.60 3.42
C TYR A 3 -17.45 2.14 2.01
N VAL A 4 -16.32 2.14 1.30
CA VAL A 4 -16.23 2.59 -0.11
C VAL A 4 -15.44 1.56 -0.93
N THR A 5 -15.64 1.56 -2.23
CA THR A 5 -14.81 0.77 -3.15
C THR A 5 -13.51 1.53 -3.41
N LEU A 6 -12.37 0.86 -3.27
CA LEU A 6 -11.05 1.45 -3.43
C LEU A 6 -10.63 1.43 -4.91
N GLY A 7 -10.65 2.59 -5.56
CA GLY A 7 -10.22 2.73 -6.96
C GLY A 7 -10.89 1.72 -7.89
N LYS A 8 -10.08 1.10 -8.76
CA LYS A 8 -10.52 0.09 -9.74
C LYS A 8 -10.45 -1.35 -9.19
N THR A 9 -10.08 -1.53 -7.90
CA THR A 9 -9.78 -2.85 -7.33
C THR A 9 -11.00 -3.70 -6.99
N GLY A 10 -12.16 -3.08 -6.81
CA GLY A 10 -13.33 -3.75 -6.24
C GLY A 10 -13.25 -4.00 -4.73
N LEU A 11 -12.11 -3.74 -4.07
CA LEU A 11 -11.94 -3.90 -2.64
C LEU A 11 -12.85 -2.95 -1.86
N ARG A 12 -13.64 -3.49 -0.94
CA ARG A 12 -14.53 -2.72 -0.09
C ARG A 12 -13.85 -2.36 1.23
N VAL A 13 -13.33 -1.15 1.32
CA VAL A 13 -12.56 -0.65 2.46
C VAL A 13 -13.36 0.31 3.32
N SER A 14 -13.06 0.35 4.62
CA SER A 14 -13.57 1.39 5.51
C SER A 14 -13.01 2.76 5.10
N ARG A 15 -13.83 3.82 5.14
CA ARG A 15 -13.40 5.19 4.83
C ARG A 15 -12.28 5.69 5.74
N MET A 16 -12.16 5.15 6.93
CA MET A 16 -11.03 5.36 7.83
C MET A 16 -10.12 4.13 7.77
N GLY A 17 -8.85 4.35 7.52
CA GLY A 17 -7.80 3.32 7.55
C GLY A 17 -6.78 3.56 8.64
N LEU A 18 -6.03 2.54 9.00
CA LEU A 18 -4.87 2.64 9.89
C LEU A 18 -3.63 2.93 9.07
N GLY A 19 -2.96 4.06 9.33
CA GLY A 19 -1.62 4.34 8.81
C GLY A 19 -0.52 3.69 9.65
N GLY A 20 0.41 2.99 9.00
CA GLY A 20 1.47 2.20 9.63
C GLY A 20 2.63 3.01 10.22
N ILE A 21 2.83 4.29 9.85
CA ILE A 21 3.92 5.11 10.38
C ILE A 21 3.87 5.24 11.91
N PRO A 22 2.73 5.54 12.55
CA PRO A 22 2.67 5.67 14.01
C PRO A 22 2.93 4.36 14.76
N ILE A 23 2.75 3.20 14.14
CA ILE A 23 3.02 1.88 14.73
C ILE A 23 4.48 1.76 15.21
N GLN A 24 5.42 2.43 14.54
CA GLN A 24 6.82 2.47 14.93
C GLN A 24 7.07 3.05 16.35
N LYS A 25 6.07 3.70 16.95
CA LYS A 25 6.16 4.34 18.28
C LYS A 25 5.54 3.53 19.41
N ILE A 26 4.97 2.38 19.09
CA ILE A 26 4.39 1.44 20.06
C ILE A 26 5.04 0.06 19.86
N ASP A 27 4.84 -0.85 20.81
CA ASP A 27 5.33 -2.22 20.69
C ASP A 27 4.34 -3.15 19.95
N ALA A 28 4.72 -4.39 19.78
CA ALA A 28 3.90 -5.39 19.09
C ALA A 28 2.57 -5.68 19.83
N GLU A 29 2.58 -5.71 21.16
CA GLU A 29 1.38 -5.92 21.99
C GLU A 29 0.43 -4.72 21.92
N GLY A 30 0.98 -3.51 21.96
CA GLY A 30 0.21 -2.28 21.74
C GLY A 30 -0.43 -2.24 20.36
N THR A 31 0.30 -2.70 19.32
CA THR A 31 -0.22 -2.85 17.95
C THR A 31 -1.36 -3.85 17.90
N LYS A 32 -1.22 -5.01 18.54
CA LYS A 32 -2.27 -6.04 18.63
C LYS A 32 -3.53 -5.50 19.31
N THR A 33 -3.36 -4.84 20.45
CA THR A 33 -4.48 -4.20 21.16
C THR A 33 -5.19 -3.15 20.28
N LEU A 34 -4.43 -2.35 19.54
CA LEU A 34 -4.96 -1.35 18.62
C LEU A 34 -5.78 -2.00 17.50
N LEU A 35 -5.23 -3.03 16.83
CA LEU A 35 -5.91 -3.70 15.71
C LEU A 35 -7.22 -4.36 16.14
N HIS A 36 -7.27 -5.04 17.28
CA HIS A 36 -8.51 -5.60 17.80
C HIS A 36 -9.58 -4.52 18.01
N LYS A 37 -9.22 -3.39 18.64
CA LYS A 37 -10.13 -2.26 18.84
C LYS A 37 -10.62 -1.65 17.52
N LEU A 38 -9.76 -1.57 16.50
CA LEU A 38 -10.12 -1.06 15.18
C LEU A 38 -11.05 -2.01 14.44
N ALA A 39 -10.76 -3.31 14.47
CA ALA A 39 -11.59 -4.35 13.88
C ALA A 39 -13.00 -4.37 14.49
N ASP A 40 -13.12 -4.22 15.82
CA ASP A 40 -14.42 -4.16 16.50
C ASP A 40 -15.23 -2.91 16.18
N ARG A 41 -14.57 -1.84 15.68
CA ARG A 41 -15.21 -0.63 15.16
C ARG A 41 -15.47 -0.67 13.66
N GLY A 42 -15.14 -1.77 12.99
CA GLY A 42 -15.33 -1.98 11.56
C GLY A 42 -14.28 -1.32 10.68
N VAL A 43 -13.12 -0.92 11.23
CA VAL A 43 -11.97 -0.52 10.41
C VAL A 43 -11.35 -1.79 9.83
N ASN A 44 -11.24 -1.86 8.49
CA ASN A 44 -10.71 -3.02 7.79
C ASN A 44 -9.58 -2.69 6.81
N TYR A 45 -9.05 -1.47 6.79
CA TYR A 45 -7.99 -1.06 5.88
C TYR A 45 -6.75 -0.63 6.65
N ILE A 46 -5.60 -1.22 6.29
CA ILE A 46 -4.28 -0.91 6.85
C ILE A 46 -3.36 -0.51 5.70
N ASP A 47 -2.69 0.63 5.84
CA ASP A 47 -1.64 1.08 4.92
C ASP A 47 -0.29 1.14 5.64
N THR A 48 0.65 0.32 5.22
CA THR A 48 2.03 0.27 5.73
C THR A 48 3.06 0.41 4.60
N ALA A 49 4.33 0.15 4.86
CA ALA A 49 5.40 0.15 3.87
C ALA A 49 6.64 -0.61 4.35
N ARG A 50 7.42 -1.14 3.39
CA ARG A 50 8.77 -1.68 3.63
C ARG A 50 9.67 -0.72 4.40
N GLY A 51 9.60 0.58 4.06
CA GLY A 51 10.42 1.63 4.68
C GLY A 51 9.97 2.04 6.09
N TYR A 52 8.91 1.47 6.65
CA TYR A 52 8.41 1.82 7.99
C TYR A 52 8.98 0.91 9.07
N THR A 53 10.28 0.66 9.02
CA THR A 53 11.09 -0.11 9.98
C THR A 53 10.40 -1.40 10.46
N VAL A 54 9.85 -1.40 11.68
CA VAL A 54 9.20 -2.55 12.34
C VAL A 54 7.71 -2.68 12.05
N SER A 55 7.12 -1.75 11.28
CA SER A 55 5.66 -1.67 11.12
C SER A 55 5.06 -2.96 10.55
N GLU A 56 5.64 -3.52 9.49
CA GLU A 56 5.15 -4.78 8.90
C GLU A 56 5.28 -5.96 9.88
N GLU A 57 6.37 -6.03 10.65
CA GLU A 57 6.58 -7.11 11.63
C GLU A 57 5.58 -7.04 12.78
N TYR A 58 5.33 -5.83 13.31
CA TYR A 58 4.36 -5.64 14.38
C TYR A 58 2.93 -5.88 13.90
N LEU A 59 2.61 -5.49 12.67
CA LEU A 59 1.33 -5.80 12.03
C LEU A 59 1.16 -7.31 11.85
N GLY A 60 2.17 -8.01 11.34
CA GLY A 60 2.13 -9.47 11.17
C GLY A 60 1.89 -10.21 12.49
N TYR A 61 2.52 -9.78 13.57
CA TYR A 61 2.25 -10.30 14.91
C TYR A 61 0.80 -10.00 15.36
N ALA A 62 0.37 -8.77 15.17
CA ALA A 62 -0.93 -8.29 15.66
C ALA A 62 -2.13 -8.87 14.88
N LEU A 63 -1.91 -9.29 13.64
CA LEU A 63 -2.95 -9.84 12.75
C LEU A 63 -3.21 -11.34 12.99
N GLU A 64 -2.43 -12.00 13.81
CA GLU A 64 -2.61 -13.42 14.10
C GLU A 64 -4.05 -13.70 14.63
N GLY A 65 -4.76 -14.56 13.92
CA GLY A 65 -6.16 -14.92 14.22
C GLY A 65 -7.22 -13.91 13.74
N ILE A 66 -6.82 -12.75 13.22
CA ILE A 66 -7.76 -11.73 12.69
C ILE A 66 -7.36 -11.20 11.30
N ARG A 67 -6.43 -11.85 10.60
CA ARG A 67 -5.90 -11.43 9.29
C ARG A 67 -7.02 -11.17 8.27
N ASP A 68 -7.99 -12.04 8.20
CA ASP A 68 -9.11 -11.99 7.25
C ASP A 68 -10.07 -10.80 7.48
N ARG A 69 -9.95 -10.12 8.62
CA ARG A 69 -10.73 -8.92 8.91
C ARG A 69 -10.15 -7.67 8.26
N PHE A 70 -8.95 -7.76 7.67
CA PHE A 70 -8.23 -6.59 7.14
C PHE A 70 -7.79 -6.76 5.69
N ILE A 71 -7.91 -5.68 4.97
CA ILE A 71 -7.31 -5.43 3.66
C ILE A 71 -6.00 -4.69 3.91
N ILE A 72 -4.90 -5.29 3.51
CA ILE A 72 -3.55 -4.73 3.73
C ILE A 72 -3.03 -4.11 2.44
N ALA A 73 -2.61 -2.86 2.54
CA ALA A 73 -1.80 -2.18 1.56
C ALA A 73 -0.39 -2.00 2.11
N THR A 74 0.61 -2.40 1.35
CA THR A 74 2.01 -2.05 1.62
C THR A 74 2.66 -1.46 0.38
N LYS A 75 3.90 -1.01 0.49
CA LYS A 75 4.59 -0.31 -0.60
C LYS A 75 6.11 -0.42 -0.49
N SER A 76 6.79 -0.42 -1.64
CA SER A 76 8.24 -0.46 -1.73
C SER A 76 8.80 0.67 -2.58
N MET A 77 10.00 1.12 -2.22
CA MET A 77 10.80 2.07 -3.01
C MET A 77 11.71 1.37 -4.04
N ALA A 78 11.62 0.07 -4.21
CA ALA A 78 12.35 -0.67 -5.24
C ALA A 78 11.93 -0.21 -6.64
N ARG A 79 12.89 -0.14 -7.55
CA ARG A 79 12.70 0.32 -8.94
C ARG A 79 13.08 -0.74 -9.96
N THR A 80 13.86 -1.75 -9.56
CA THR A 80 14.22 -2.89 -10.41
C THR A 80 13.38 -4.11 -10.08
N LYS A 81 13.30 -5.05 -11.00
CA LYS A 81 12.56 -6.30 -10.86
C LYS A 81 13.04 -7.10 -9.66
N GLU A 82 14.36 -7.29 -9.54
CA GLU A 82 14.97 -8.11 -8.49
C GLU A 82 14.70 -7.52 -7.10
N ALA A 83 14.93 -6.22 -6.94
CA ALA A 83 14.72 -5.55 -5.66
C ALA A 83 13.23 -5.53 -5.26
N MET A 84 12.32 -5.36 -6.22
CA MET A 84 10.89 -5.40 -5.95
C MET A 84 10.43 -6.82 -5.57
N ALA A 85 10.91 -7.85 -6.26
CA ALA A 85 10.61 -9.24 -5.91
C ALA A 85 11.09 -9.58 -4.50
N GLU A 86 12.32 -9.17 -4.14
CA GLU A 86 12.86 -9.36 -2.78
C GLU A 86 12.02 -8.63 -1.73
N ASP A 87 11.59 -7.38 -1.99
CA ASP A 87 10.76 -6.61 -1.07
C ASP A 87 9.36 -7.22 -0.89
N ILE A 88 8.76 -7.79 -1.94
CA ILE A 88 7.47 -8.50 -1.85
C ILE A 88 7.61 -9.71 -0.91
N GLU A 89 8.64 -10.54 -1.08
CA GLU A 89 8.86 -11.70 -0.21
C GLU A 89 9.09 -11.28 1.25
N LYS A 90 9.86 -10.20 1.48
CA LYS A 90 10.05 -9.65 2.82
C LYS A 90 8.76 -9.14 3.43
N SER A 91 7.91 -8.45 2.65
CA SER A 91 6.62 -7.98 3.13
C SER A 91 5.70 -9.14 3.52
N LEU A 92 5.61 -10.18 2.71
CA LEU A 92 4.86 -11.40 3.02
C LEU A 92 5.35 -12.06 4.31
N HIS A 93 6.67 -12.22 4.43
CA HIS A 93 7.29 -12.80 5.63
C HIS A 93 6.99 -11.96 6.88
N ASN A 94 7.21 -10.64 6.84
CA ASN A 94 7.02 -9.76 7.97
C ASN A 94 5.56 -9.65 8.40
N LEU A 95 4.65 -9.59 7.44
CA LEU A 95 3.21 -9.56 7.66
C LEU A 95 2.63 -10.93 8.03
N ARG A 96 3.45 -12.01 8.00
CA ARG A 96 3.05 -13.40 8.28
C ARG A 96 1.83 -13.84 7.48
N THR A 97 1.84 -13.55 6.19
CA THR A 97 0.74 -13.85 5.26
C THR A 97 1.28 -14.36 3.93
N ASP A 98 0.50 -15.11 3.21
CA ASP A 98 0.79 -15.58 1.85
C ASP A 98 0.21 -14.65 0.76
N HIS A 99 -0.61 -13.67 1.17
CA HIS A 99 -1.27 -12.73 0.26
C HIS A 99 -1.36 -11.32 0.83
N ILE A 100 -1.12 -10.30 -0.03
CA ILE A 100 -1.31 -8.87 0.27
C ILE A 100 -2.28 -8.30 -0.77
N GLU A 101 -3.36 -7.68 -0.32
CA GLU A 101 -4.43 -7.22 -1.22
C GLU A 101 -3.98 -6.08 -2.14
N LEU A 102 -3.12 -5.17 -1.67
CA LEU A 102 -2.63 -4.05 -2.46
C LEU A 102 -1.13 -3.81 -2.25
N TYR A 103 -0.34 -3.89 -3.33
CA TYR A 103 1.08 -3.56 -3.29
C TYR A 103 1.36 -2.32 -4.14
N GLN A 104 2.05 -1.32 -3.58
CA GLN A 104 2.17 0.00 -4.20
C GLN A 104 3.62 0.36 -4.52
N VAL A 105 3.83 1.00 -5.67
CA VAL A 105 5.08 1.69 -5.97
C VAL A 105 5.15 2.95 -5.11
N HIS A 106 6.15 3.05 -4.23
CA HIS A 106 6.23 4.09 -3.20
C HIS A 106 6.93 5.34 -3.72
N ASN A 107 6.16 6.39 -3.96
CA ASN A 107 6.60 7.77 -4.22
C ASN A 107 7.77 7.88 -5.22
N PRO A 108 7.64 7.41 -6.46
CA PRO A 108 8.66 7.57 -7.47
C PRO A 108 8.76 9.04 -7.94
N SER A 109 9.94 9.47 -8.40
CA SER A 109 10.06 10.62 -9.31
C SER A 109 9.56 10.21 -10.71
N MET A 110 9.45 11.17 -11.65
CA MET A 110 9.10 10.85 -13.04
C MET A 110 10.12 9.89 -13.66
N GLU A 111 11.41 10.17 -13.50
CA GLU A 111 12.49 9.28 -13.96
C GLU A 111 12.41 7.87 -13.35
N GLN A 112 12.12 7.79 -12.04
CA GLN A 112 11.94 6.50 -11.35
C GLN A 112 10.68 5.77 -11.82
N LEU A 113 9.62 6.49 -12.20
CA LEU A 113 8.43 5.89 -12.76
C LEU A 113 8.70 5.27 -14.13
N ASP A 114 9.50 5.93 -14.95
CA ASP A 114 9.96 5.38 -16.23
C ASP A 114 10.82 4.13 -16.01
N GLN A 115 11.74 4.15 -15.03
CA GLN A 115 12.53 2.98 -14.64
C GLN A 115 11.66 1.80 -14.18
N VAL A 116 10.62 2.07 -13.38
CA VAL A 116 9.67 1.03 -12.91
C VAL A 116 9.01 0.32 -14.09
N GLN A 117 8.74 1.02 -15.19
CA GLN A 117 8.04 0.49 -16.36
C GLN A 117 8.99 -0.07 -17.44
N ALA A 118 10.29 0.20 -17.35
CA ALA A 118 11.27 -0.31 -18.30
C ALA A 118 11.45 -1.83 -18.19
N ALA A 119 12.08 -2.44 -19.20
CA ALA A 119 12.47 -3.84 -19.14
C ALA A 119 13.40 -4.09 -17.94
N GLY A 120 13.09 -5.10 -17.11
CA GLY A 120 13.76 -5.36 -15.84
C GLY A 120 13.35 -4.38 -14.72
N GLY A 121 12.30 -3.59 -14.93
CA GLY A 121 11.75 -2.68 -13.94
C GLY A 121 10.85 -3.38 -12.93
N ALA A 122 10.55 -2.67 -11.85
CA ALA A 122 9.76 -3.20 -10.72
C ALA A 122 8.35 -3.66 -11.11
N LEU A 123 7.76 -3.11 -12.17
CA LEU A 123 6.43 -3.50 -12.65
C LEU A 123 6.37 -4.97 -13.07
N GLU A 124 7.43 -5.52 -13.67
CA GLU A 124 7.47 -6.93 -14.03
C GLU A 124 7.33 -7.84 -12.80
N ALA A 125 8.06 -7.54 -11.71
CA ALA A 125 7.95 -8.31 -10.47
C ALA A 125 6.56 -8.21 -9.83
N LEU A 126 5.94 -7.03 -9.85
CA LEU A 126 4.58 -6.83 -9.37
C LEU A 126 3.57 -7.65 -10.18
N GLN A 127 3.70 -7.67 -11.51
CA GLN A 127 2.83 -8.46 -12.38
C GLN A 127 3.02 -9.98 -12.16
N GLU A 128 4.26 -10.44 -12.02
CA GLU A 128 4.58 -11.84 -11.70
C GLU A 128 4.02 -12.24 -10.32
N ALA A 129 4.19 -11.40 -9.30
CA ALA A 129 3.65 -11.65 -7.97
C ALA A 129 2.10 -11.69 -7.97
N ARG A 130 1.45 -10.84 -8.77
CA ARG A 130 0.01 -10.88 -8.97
C ARG A 130 -0.44 -12.16 -9.66
N ALA A 131 0.25 -12.57 -10.72
CA ALA A 131 -0.05 -13.81 -11.42
C ALA A 131 0.15 -15.05 -10.53
N ALA A 132 1.10 -14.99 -9.59
CA ALA A 132 1.35 -16.03 -8.58
C ALA A 132 0.37 -15.98 -7.38
N GLY A 133 -0.55 -15.00 -7.33
CA GLY A 133 -1.50 -14.84 -6.23
C GLY A 133 -0.91 -14.25 -4.93
N LYS A 134 0.35 -13.82 -4.94
CA LYS A 134 1.04 -13.20 -3.79
C LYS A 134 0.53 -11.80 -3.48
N ILE A 135 0.13 -11.06 -4.52
CA ILE A 135 -0.53 -9.76 -4.39
C ILE A 135 -1.83 -9.72 -5.20
N GLY A 136 -2.80 -8.94 -4.75
CA GLY A 136 -4.07 -8.79 -5.46
C GLY A 136 -4.05 -7.68 -6.50
N HIS A 137 -3.66 -6.49 -6.08
CA HIS A 137 -3.76 -5.27 -6.87
C HIS A 137 -2.44 -4.47 -6.84
N ILE A 138 -2.24 -3.63 -7.86
CA ILE A 138 -1.06 -2.78 -7.99
C ILE A 138 -1.49 -1.33 -7.90
N GLY A 139 -0.83 -0.58 -7.02
CA GLY A 139 -1.07 0.84 -6.82
C GLY A 139 0.19 1.68 -6.90
N LEU A 140 0.01 2.99 -6.73
CA LEU A 140 1.08 3.97 -6.71
C LEU A 140 0.82 5.01 -5.63
N THR A 141 1.87 5.48 -4.95
CA THR A 141 1.78 6.64 -4.08
C THR A 141 2.60 7.79 -4.64
N ALA A 142 2.14 9.02 -4.55
CA ALA A 142 2.84 10.17 -5.08
C ALA A 142 2.75 11.39 -4.15
N HIS A 143 3.86 12.14 -4.07
CA HIS A 143 3.91 13.49 -3.51
C HIS A 143 4.11 14.56 -4.60
N SER A 144 4.30 14.16 -5.86
CA SER A 144 4.40 15.03 -7.03
C SER A 144 3.10 15.04 -7.81
N VAL A 145 2.61 16.23 -8.16
CA VAL A 145 1.42 16.42 -9.01
C VAL A 145 1.68 15.84 -10.42
N GLU A 146 2.90 15.95 -10.92
CA GLU A 146 3.27 15.43 -12.25
C GLU A 146 3.18 13.90 -12.28
N VAL A 147 3.73 13.23 -11.24
CA VAL A 147 3.63 11.77 -11.09
C VAL A 147 2.19 11.34 -10.92
N PHE A 148 1.40 12.10 -10.14
CA PHE A 148 -0.03 11.84 -9.96
C PHE A 148 -0.77 11.91 -11.31
N ALA A 149 -0.57 12.99 -12.08
CA ALA A 149 -1.20 13.15 -13.39
C ALA A 149 -0.81 12.02 -14.34
N ARG A 150 0.48 11.68 -14.39
CA ARG A 150 0.97 10.56 -15.20
C ARG A 150 0.37 9.22 -14.79
N ALA A 151 0.22 8.97 -13.49
CA ALA A 151 -0.33 7.72 -12.96
C ALA A 151 -1.78 7.49 -13.39
N LEU A 152 -2.57 8.54 -13.62
CA LEU A 152 -3.96 8.43 -14.12
C LEU A 152 -4.04 7.86 -15.55
N GLU A 153 -2.96 7.98 -16.34
CA GLU A 153 -2.86 7.49 -17.71
C GLU A 153 -2.34 6.05 -17.81
N LEU A 154 -1.89 5.46 -16.68
CA LEU A 154 -1.25 4.15 -16.66
C LEU A 154 -2.28 3.05 -16.36
N ASP A 155 -2.46 2.13 -17.28
CA ASP A 155 -3.46 1.04 -17.17
C ASP A 155 -3.21 0.08 -16.00
N TRP A 156 -1.94 -0.08 -15.59
CA TRP A 156 -1.57 -0.97 -14.50
C TRP A 156 -1.81 -0.38 -13.10
N VAL A 157 -2.06 0.94 -13.01
CA VAL A 157 -2.34 1.63 -11.75
C VAL A 157 -3.81 1.52 -11.42
N GLU A 158 -4.14 0.74 -10.39
CA GLU A 158 -5.52 0.53 -9.95
C GLU A 158 -5.92 1.48 -8.81
N THR A 159 -4.94 1.95 -8.03
CA THR A 159 -5.13 2.93 -6.95
C THR A 159 -4.01 3.95 -6.93
N ILE A 160 -4.35 5.18 -6.52
CA ILE A 160 -3.36 6.23 -6.29
C ILE A 160 -3.57 6.79 -4.89
N MET A 161 -2.49 6.84 -4.10
CA MET A 161 -2.47 7.50 -2.80
C MET A 161 -1.65 8.79 -2.87
N PHE A 162 -2.22 9.89 -2.40
CA PHE A 162 -1.56 11.19 -2.35
C PHE A 162 -2.05 12.00 -1.14
N PRO A 163 -1.26 12.97 -0.63
CA PRO A 163 -1.69 13.86 0.45
C PRO A 163 -2.85 14.75 -0.03
N TYR A 164 -3.99 14.65 0.64
CA TYR A 164 -5.14 15.52 0.38
C TYR A 164 -5.61 16.16 1.68
N ASN A 165 -5.36 17.44 1.83
CA ASN A 165 -5.77 18.21 3.00
C ASN A 165 -5.80 19.70 2.67
N ILE A 166 -6.40 20.51 3.54
CA ILE A 166 -6.59 21.96 3.32
C ILE A 166 -5.28 22.75 3.15
N VAL A 167 -4.16 22.22 3.61
CA VAL A 167 -2.85 22.87 3.53
C VAL A 167 -2.07 22.42 2.28
N ALA A 168 -2.38 21.25 1.73
CA ALA A 168 -1.73 20.69 0.55
C ALA A 168 -2.30 21.32 -0.73
N VAL A 169 -2.01 22.60 -0.94
CA VAL A 169 -2.59 23.44 -2.02
C VAL A 169 -2.38 22.85 -3.41
N SER A 170 -1.25 22.15 -3.65
CA SER A 170 -0.95 21.53 -4.94
C SER A 170 -2.00 20.49 -5.39
N TYR A 171 -2.71 19.85 -4.46
CA TYR A 171 -3.72 18.84 -4.76
C TYR A 171 -5.17 19.35 -4.64
N THR A 172 -5.40 20.42 -3.87
CA THR A 172 -6.74 20.99 -3.69
C THR A 172 -7.26 21.69 -4.96
N HIS A 173 -6.36 22.01 -5.90
CA HIS A 173 -6.69 22.61 -7.19
C HIS A 173 -6.69 21.61 -8.36
N LEU A 174 -6.43 20.33 -8.11
CA LEU A 174 -6.62 19.29 -9.12
C LEU A 174 -8.12 19.05 -9.31
N THR A 175 -8.65 19.49 -10.42
CA THR A 175 -9.95 19.02 -10.91
C THR A 175 -9.72 17.61 -11.48
N LEU A 176 -10.19 16.61 -10.77
CA LEU A 176 -10.27 15.25 -11.30
C LEU A 176 -11.30 15.23 -12.45
N PRO A 177 -11.01 14.53 -13.55
CA PRO A 177 -11.94 14.36 -14.65
C PRO A 177 -13.22 13.63 -14.21
#